data_91245cd44f41ca06b47dd2f66bcc997c
#
_entry.id   91245cd44f41ca06b47dd2f66bcc997c
#
_cell.length_a   1.000
_cell.length_b   1.000
_cell.length_c   1.000
_cell.angle_alpha   90.00
_cell.angle_beta   90.00
_cell.angle_gamma   90.00
#
_symmetry.space_group_name_H-M   'P 1'
#
loop_
_entity.id
_entity.type
_entity.pdbx_description
1 polymer ?
#
loop_
_entity_poly.entity_id
_entity_poly.type
_entity_poly.pdbx_seq_one_letter_code
_entity_poly.pdbx_strand_id
1 'polypeptide(L)'
;MPELPVPAEEAEPRPAVARPPEPLALSINGKPYFHDGDPAMPLLWFLRDVLRLTGTKYACGVGSCGACNVLLGGKLATACTTTMAAAAGHDVTTIEGLSSGELHPLQQAWIEEDVVLCGYCQSGQIMAAADLLRRKPRPREEDLAGIAALCRCGSYPRIRRAILRAAKTLRDDAR
;
A
#
# COMPACT_ATOMS: atom_id res chain seq x y z
N MET A 1 -7.94 30.61 33.55
CA MET A 1 -8.96 30.67 32.46
C MET A 1 -10.02 29.64 32.83
N PRO A 2 -11.31 29.99 32.94
CA PRO A 2 -12.36 29.00 33.21
C PRO A 2 -12.52 28.09 32.01
N GLU A 3 -12.49 26.77 32.23
CA GLU A 3 -12.81 25.77 31.19
C GLU A 3 -14.27 25.95 30.75
N LEU A 4 -14.45 26.16 29.44
CA LEU A 4 -15.77 26.15 28.83
C LEU A 4 -16.33 24.73 28.92
N PRO A 5 -17.56 24.51 29.44
CA PRO A 5 -18.16 23.17 29.41
C PRO A 5 -18.40 22.73 27.97
N VAL A 6 -17.75 21.63 27.58
CA VAL A 6 -18.04 20.97 26.31
C VAL A 6 -19.43 20.33 26.49
N PRO A 7 -20.45 20.70 25.68
CA PRO A 7 -21.72 20.02 25.74
C PRO A 7 -21.51 18.53 25.41
N ALA A 8 -22.04 17.65 26.27
CA ALA A 8 -22.11 16.23 25.97
C ALA A 8 -23.05 16.05 24.75
N GLU A 9 -22.49 16.04 23.57
CA GLU A 9 -23.21 15.66 22.35
C GLU A 9 -23.59 14.20 22.51
N GLU A 10 -24.88 13.92 22.74
CA GLU A 10 -25.39 12.55 22.75
C GLU A 10 -25.12 11.97 21.36
N ALA A 11 -24.11 11.10 21.27
CA ALA A 11 -23.74 10.42 20.03
C ALA A 11 -24.96 9.62 19.54
N GLU A 12 -25.53 10.03 18.41
CA GLU A 12 -26.58 9.26 17.75
C GLU A 12 -26.13 7.80 17.59
N PRO A 13 -27.01 6.82 17.88
CA PRO A 13 -26.65 5.42 17.73
C PRO A 13 -26.21 5.17 16.28
N ARG A 14 -24.95 4.76 16.11
CA ARG A 14 -24.43 4.42 14.80
C ARG A 14 -25.30 3.32 14.19
N PRO A 15 -25.72 3.45 12.92
CA PRO A 15 -26.51 2.41 12.27
C PRO A 15 -25.77 1.08 12.36
N ALA A 16 -26.51 0.00 12.60
CA ALA A 16 -25.94 -1.34 12.67
C ALA A 16 -25.21 -1.65 11.34
N VAL A 17 -23.93 -1.98 11.43
CA VAL A 17 -23.13 -2.37 10.27
C VAL A 17 -23.63 -3.72 9.77
N ALA A 18 -24.04 -3.80 8.50
CA ALA A 18 -24.43 -5.06 7.89
C ALA A 18 -23.20 -5.98 7.83
N ARG A 19 -23.28 -7.11 8.53
CA ARG A 19 -22.25 -8.15 8.44
C ARG A 19 -22.51 -9.03 7.21
N PRO A 20 -21.45 -9.53 6.55
CA PRO A 20 -21.64 -10.50 5.48
C PRO A 20 -22.22 -11.81 6.06
N PRO A 21 -23.02 -12.58 5.29
CA PRO A 21 -23.59 -13.85 5.74
C PRO A 21 -22.52 -14.90 6.05
N GLU A 22 -21.36 -14.79 5.39
CA GLU A 22 -20.17 -15.60 5.66
C GLU A 22 -18.94 -14.70 5.76
N PRO A 23 -17.91 -15.08 6.56
CA PRO A 23 -16.68 -14.31 6.65
C PRO A 23 -16.00 -14.17 5.28
N LEU A 24 -15.55 -12.98 4.97
CA LEU A 24 -14.79 -12.69 3.74
C LEU A 24 -13.38 -13.29 3.88
N ALA A 25 -13.04 -14.26 3.03
CA ALA A 25 -11.72 -14.88 2.99
C ALA A 25 -10.81 -14.10 2.02
N LEU A 26 -9.56 -13.86 2.43
CA LEU A 26 -8.52 -13.27 1.58
C LEU A 26 -7.15 -13.77 2.04
N SER A 27 -6.16 -13.68 1.16
CA SER A 27 -4.76 -13.96 1.49
C SER A 27 -3.99 -12.64 1.62
N ILE A 28 -3.17 -12.50 2.67
CA ILE A 28 -2.32 -11.33 2.86
C ILE A 28 -0.90 -11.80 3.12
N ASN A 29 0.01 -11.44 2.22
CA ASN A 29 1.41 -11.85 2.26
C ASN A 29 1.56 -13.38 2.37
N GLY A 30 0.73 -14.13 1.62
CA GLY A 30 0.71 -15.59 1.59
C GLY A 30 0.05 -16.28 2.80
N LYS A 31 -0.57 -15.51 3.72
CA LYS A 31 -1.29 -16.06 4.87
C LYS A 31 -2.80 -15.86 4.72
N PRO A 32 -3.64 -16.90 5.02
CA PRO A 32 -5.08 -16.75 4.96
C PRO A 32 -5.61 -15.92 6.15
N TYR A 33 -6.58 -15.06 5.87
CA TYR A 33 -7.30 -14.26 6.85
C TYR A 33 -8.79 -14.25 6.54
N PHE A 34 -9.59 -14.01 7.58
CA PHE A 34 -11.03 -13.93 7.50
C PHE A 34 -11.51 -12.62 8.13
N HIS A 35 -12.49 -11.98 7.52
CA HIS A 35 -13.11 -10.76 8.01
C HIS A 35 -14.62 -10.98 8.12
N ASP A 36 -15.16 -10.86 9.33
CA ASP A 36 -16.59 -11.00 9.66
C ASP A 36 -17.27 -9.65 9.97
N GLY A 37 -16.54 -8.55 9.79
CA GLY A 37 -17.02 -7.19 10.02
C GLY A 37 -17.67 -6.56 8.79
N ASP A 38 -17.66 -5.23 8.74
CA ASP A 38 -18.22 -4.46 7.64
C ASP A 38 -17.53 -4.76 6.30
N PRO A 39 -18.25 -5.32 5.30
CA PRO A 39 -17.70 -5.57 3.98
C PRO A 39 -17.30 -4.28 3.23
N ALA A 40 -17.87 -3.13 3.58
CA ALA A 40 -17.54 -1.83 3.02
C ALA A 40 -16.30 -1.20 3.66
N MET A 41 -15.77 -1.76 4.75
CA MET A 41 -14.56 -1.26 5.40
C MET A 41 -13.41 -1.20 4.39
N PRO A 42 -12.65 -0.07 4.31
CA PRO A 42 -11.45 -0.01 3.48
C PRO A 42 -10.38 -1.01 3.94
N LEU A 43 -9.79 -1.73 2.99
CA LEU A 43 -8.69 -2.69 3.22
C LEU A 43 -7.55 -2.07 4.03
N LEU A 44 -7.30 -0.78 3.86
CA LEU A 44 -6.28 -0.03 4.60
C LEU A 44 -6.41 -0.20 6.12
N TRP A 45 -7.63 -0.10 6.67
CA TRP A 45 -7.85 -0.22 8.10
C TRP A 45 -7.71 -1.66 8.60
N PHE A 46 -8.14 -2.63 7.80
CA PHE A 46 -7.89 -4.03 8.11
C PHE A 46 -6.39 -4.33 8.21
N LEU A 47 -5.60 -3.86 7.24
CA LEU A 47 -4.14 -4.02 7.26
C LEU A 47 -3.51 -3.36 8.48
N ARG A 48 -3.86 -2.10 8.76
CA ARG A 48 -3.19 -1.30 9.79
C ARG A 48 -3.66 -1.58 11.20
N ASP A 49 -4.99 -1.64 11.40
CA ASP A 49 -5.58 -1.65 12.74
C ASP A 49 -5.84 -3.06 13.24
N VAL A 50 -6.22 -3.98 12.35
CA VAL A 50 -6.46 -5.38 12.70
C VAL A 50 -5.15 -6.19 12.65
N LEU A 51 -4.44 -6.14 11.52
CA LEU A 51 -3.25 -6.96 11.31
C LEU A 51 -1.94 -6.28 11.75
N ARG A 52 -1.98 -4.99 12.11
CA ARG A 52 -0.81 -4.19 12.50
C ARG A 52 0.28 -4.10 11.42
N LEU A 53 -0.09 -4.30 10.15
CA LEU A 53 0.79 -4.07 9.00
C LEU A 53 0.81 -2.58 8.67
N THR A 54 1.66 -1.84 9.36
CA THR A 54 1.68 -0.37 9.33
C THR A 54 2.49 0.25 8.20
N GLY A 55 3.14 -0.56 7.38
CA GLY A 55 3.88 -0.11 6.20
C GLY A 55 2.98 0.54 5.15
N THR A 56 1.75 0.04 4.95
CA THR A 56 0.73 0.70 4.13
C THR A 56 0.23 1.95 4.84
N LYS A 57 0.35 3.15 4.22
CA LYS A 57 0.11 4.44 4.88
C LYS A 57 -1.22 5.08 4.47
N TYR A 58 -1.90 5.71 5.44
CA TYR A 58 -3.04 6.60 5.16
C TYR A 58 -2.53 8.00 4.83
N ALA A 59 -3.09 8.65 3.80
CA ALA A 59 -2.86 10.07 3.53
C ALA A 59 -4.10 10.75 2.95
N CYS A 60 -4.41 10.62 1.65
CA CYS A 60 -5.53 11.34 1.03
C CYS A 60 -6.90 10.72 1.29
N GLY A 61 -7.00 9.42 1.51
CA GLY A 61 -8.26 8.67 1.68
C GLY A 61 -9.11 8.48 0.40
N VAL A 62 -8.67 9.04 -0.73
CA VAL A 62 -9.44 9.10 -2.00
C VAL A 62 -8.72 8.46 -3.19
N GLY A 63 -7.69 7.64 -2.95
CA GLY A 63 -6.97 6.91 -3.99
C GLY A 63 -5.99 7.73 -4.84
N SER A 64 -5.79 9.04 -4.56
CA SER A 64 -4.99 9.92 -5.44
C SER A 64 -3.49 9.92 -5.14
N CYS A 65 -3.07 9.76 -3.88
CA CYS A 65 -1.66 10.00 -3.49
C CYS A 65 -0.77 8.76 -3.54
N GLY A 66 -1.33 7.55 -3.61
CA GLY A 66 -0.58 6.30 -3.67
C GLY A 66 0.18 5.88 -2.41
N ALA A 67 0.07 6.60 -1.27
CA ALA A 67 0.75 6.21 -0.02
C ALA A 67 0.25 4.86 0.52
N CYS A 68 -0.98 4.47 0.16
CA CYS A 68 -1.62 3.22 0.55
C CYS A 68 -1.56 2.12 -0.54
N ASN A 69 -0.68 2.25 -1.52
CA ASN A 69 -0.53 1.26 -2.58
C ASN A 69 -0.17 -0.12 -2.04
N VAL A 70 -0.87 -1.12 -2.53
CA VAL A 70 -0.64 -2.57 -2.33
C VAL A 70 -0.77 -3.28 -3.68
N LEU A 71 -0.40 -4.56 -3.75
CA LEU A 71 -0.78 -5.39 -4.88
C LEU A 71 -2.00 -6.24 -4.50
N LEU A 72 -3.05 -6.18 -5.28
CA LEU A 72 -4.25 -6.99 -5.17
C LEU A 72 -4.33 -7.92 -6.38
N GLY A 73 -4.25 -9.22 -6.17
CA GLY A 73 -4.14 -10.18 -7.27
C GLY A 73 -2.95 -9.86 -8.19
N GLY A 74 -1.85 -9.38 -7.64
CA GLY A 74 -0.65 -8.97 -8.37
C GLY A 74 -0.75 -7.64 -9.12
N LYS A 75 -1.85 -6.87 -9.03
CA LYS A 75 -2.04 -5.56 -9.67
C LYS A 75 -2.05 -4.44 -8.64
N LEU A 76 -1.55 -3.28 -9.03
CA LEU A 76 -1.54 -2.11 -8.14
C LEU A 76 -2.97 -1.69 -7.78
N ALA A 77 -3.22 -1.52 -6.47
CA ALA A 77 -4.48 -1.03 -5.92
C ALA A 77 -4.24 -0.06 -4.76
N THR A 78 -5.16 0.87 -4.54
CA THR A 78 -5.14 1.81 -3.42
C THR A 78 -5.99 1.27 -2.27
N ALA A 79 -5.36 0.82 -1.18
CA ALA A 79 -6.04 0.18 -0.07
C ALA A 79 -7.06 1.07 0.65
N CYS A 80 -6.96 2.40 0.53
CA CYS A 80 -7.92 3.33 1.15
C CYS A 80 -9.27 3.38 0.43
N THR A 81 -9.35 2.96 -0.84
CA THR A 81 -10.58 2.92 -1.65
C THR A 81 -11.01 1.51 -2.03
N THR A 82 -10.17 0.51 -1.76
CA THR A 82 -10.51 -0.90 -1.93
C THR A 82 -11.25 -1.38 -0.69
N THR A 83 -12.48 -1.87 -0.83
CA THR A 83 -13.27 -2.42 0.28
C THR A 83 -12.84 -3.86 0.61
N MET A 84 -13.16 -4.33 1.82
CA MET A 84 -12.94 -5.73 2.19
C MET A 84 -13.70 -6.69 1.26
N ALA A 85 -14.91 -6.33 0.84
CA ALA A 85 -15.68 -7.11 -0.15
C ALA A 85 -14.94 -7.20 -1.50
N ALA A 86 -14.32 -6.11 -1.97
CA ALA A 86 -13.56 -6.11 -3.21
C ALA A 86 -12.22 -6.86 -3.11
N ALA A 87 -11.67 -6.98 -1.90
CA ALA A 87 -10.43 -7.73 -1.65
C ALA A 87 -10.68 -9.23 -1.41
N ALA A 88 -11.92 -9.63 -1.12
CA ALA A 88 -12.28 -11.03 -0.87
C ALA A 88 -11.91 -11.93 -2.05
N GLY A 89 -11.35 -13.11 -1.75
CA GLY A 89 -10.92 -14.08 -2.76
C GLY A 89 -9.62 -13.72 -3.49
N HIS A 90 -8.96 -12.61 -3.13
CA HIS A 90 -7.70 -12.18 -3.75
C HIS A 90 -6.50 -12.27 -2.81
N ASP A 91 -5.32 -12.39 -3.43
CA ASP A 91 -4.05 -12.24 -2.73
C ASP A 91 -3.68 -10.76 -2.62
N VAL A 92 -3.41 -10.30 -1.40
CA VAL A 92 -2.92 -8.95 -1.10
C VAL A 92 -1.44 -9.04 -0.75
N THR A 93 -0.58 -8.32 -1.47
CA THR A 93 0.82 -8.14 -1.09
C THR A 93 1.04 -6.72 -0.61
N THR A 94 1.50 -6.57 0.62
CA THR A 94 1.93 -5.29 1.19
C THR A 94 3.45 -5.15 1.13
N ILE A 95 3.98 -4.00 1.55
CA ILE A 95 5.42 -3.77 1.58
C ILE A 95 6.15 -4.77 2.49
N GLU A 96 5.50 -5.24 3.55
CA GLU A 96 6.04 -6.25 4.46
C GLU A 96 6.15 -7.63 3.82
N GLY A 97 5.32 -7.92 2.82
CA GLY A 97 5.31 -9.19 2.10
C GLY A 97 6.01 -9.14 0.74
N LEU A 98 6.60 -8.00 0.36
CA LEU A 98 7.30 -7.89 -0.92
C LEU A 98 8.60 -8.71 -0.94
N SER A 99 9.19 -8.94 0.23
CA SER A 99 10.41 -9.76 0.42
C SER A 99 10.06 -11.11 1.03
N SER A 100 10.78 -12.15 0.62
CA SER A 100 10.69 -13.51 1.17
C SER A 100 12.04 -13.94 1.76
N GLY A 101 12.51 -13.23 2.80
CA GLY A 101 13.79 -13.49 3.46
C GLY A 101 14.88 -12.48 3.07
N GLU A 102 15.25 -12.39 1.81
CA GLU A 102 16.16 -11.36 1.30
C GLU A 102 15.39 -10.13 0.82
N LEU A 103 16.03 -8.95 0.84
CA LEU A 103 15.42 -7.71 0.36
C LEU A 103 15.07 -7.84 -1.13
N HIS A 104 13.88 -7.42 -1.49
CA HIS A 104 13.52 -7.29 -2.89
C HIS A 104 14.46 -6.28 -3.59
N PRO A 105 14.87 -6.48 -4.87
CA PRO A 105 15.78 -5.57 -5.58
C PRO A 105 15.37 -4.09 -5.53
N LEU A 106 14.07 -3.78 -5.50
CA LEU A 106 13.61 -2.41 -5.28
C LEU A 106 13.96 -1.88 -3.89
N GLN A 107 13.80 -2.67 -2.83
CA GLN A 107 14.14 -2.24 -1.47
C GLN A 107 15.65 -2.04 -1.33
N GLN A 108 16.45 -2.92 -1.90
CA GLN A 108 17.90 -2.79 -1.94
C GLN A 108 18.32 -1.50 -2.69
N ALA A 109 17.76 -1.26 -3.87
CA ALA A 109 18.04 -0.08 -4.65
C ALA A 109 17.61 1.22 -3.95
N TRP A 110 16.53 1.19 -3.14
CA TRP A 110 16.11 2.33 -2.31
C TRP A 110 17.15 2.72 -1.27
N ILE A 111 17.81 1.73 -0.66
CA ILE A 111 18.92 1.93 0.29
C ILE A 111 20.13 2.50 -0.43
N GLU A 112 20.55 1.87 -1.54
CA GLU A 112 21.76 2.24 -2.28
C GLU A 112 21.68 3.64 -2.91
N GLU A 113 20.49 4.09 -3.32
CA GLU A 113 20.26 5.42 -3.88
C GLU A 113 19.91 6.47 -2.81
N ASP A 114 19.91 6.11 -1.53
CA ASP A 114 19.57 6.99 -0.40
C ASP A 114 18.27 7.76 -0.66
N VAL A 115 17.20 7.02 -1.05
CA VAL A 115 15.95 7.62 -1.52
C VAL A 115 15.18 8.31 -0.41
N VAL A 116 15.28 7.77 0.81
CA VAL A 116 14.38 8.11 1.92
C VAL A 116 14.74 9.47 2.52
N LEU A 117 13.73 10.37 2.62
CA LEU A 117 13.79 11.57 3.44
C LEU A 117 12.89 11.39 4.67
N CYS A 118 11.60 11.73 4.60
CA CYS A 118 10.69 11.51 5.73
C CYS A 118 10.20 10.05 5.88
N GLY A 119 10.33 9.23 4.85
CA GLY A 119 9.94 7.82 4.84
C GLY A 119 8.45 7.54 4.56
N TYR A 120 7.56 8.53 4.65
CA TYR A 120 6.12 8.30 4.68
C TYR A 120 5.55 7.65 3.42
N CYS A 121 5.91 8.14 2.22
CA CYS A 121 5.38 7.63 0.95
C CYS A 121 6.15 6.43 0.39
N GLN A 122 7.25 6.02 1.02
CA GLN A 122 8.21 5.11 0.38
C GLN A 122 7.64 3.70 0.14
N SER A 123 6.86 3.16 1.06
CA SER A 123 6.17 1.89 0.85
C SER A 123 5.27 1.93 -0.39
N GLY A 124 4.45 2.98 -0.52
CA GLY A 124 3.58 3.15 -1.68
C GLY A 124 4.34 3.34 -3.00
N GLN A 125 5.49 4.05 -2.97
CA GLN A 125 6.39 4.22 -4.12
C GLN A 125 6.97 2.87 -4.56
N ILE A 126 7.47 2.07 -3.62
CA ILE A 126 8.06 0.75 -3.90
C ILE A 126 7.00 -0.20 -4.47
N MET A 127 5.78 -0.22 -3.90
CA MET A 127 4.70 -1.07 -4.40
C MET A 127 4.28 -0.67 -5.83
N ALA A 128 4.20 0.63 -6.12
CA ALA A 128 3.91 1.13 -7.47
C ALA A 128 5.04 0.78 -8.47
N ALA A 129 6.30 0.88 -8.03
CA ALA A 129 7.44 0.48 -8.82
C ALA A 129 7.47 -1.04 -9.08
N ALA A 130 7.09 -1.87 -8.11
CA ALA A 130 7.00 -3.31 -8.25
C ALA A 130 5.98 -3.71 -9.33
N ASP A 131 4.78 -3.10 -9.32
CA ASP A 131 3.79 -3.33 -10.37
C ASP A 131 4.30 -2.86 -11.75
N LEU A 132 4.96 -1.69 -11.80
CA LEU A 132 5.54 -1.19 -13.05
C LEU A 132 6.56 -2.17 -13.61
N LEU A 133 7.55 -2.61 -12.82
CA LEU A 133 8.63 -3.48 -13.28
C LEU A 133 8.14 -4.87 -13.67
N ARG A 134 7.08 -5.38 -13.02
CA ARG A 134 6.42 -6.62 -13.43
C ARG A 134 5.79 -6.51 -14.82
N ARG A 135 5.14 -5.37 -15.13
CA ARG A 135 4.52 -5.12 -16.45
C ARG A 135 5.53 -4.67 -17.51
N LYS A 136 6.56 -3.92 -17.10
CA LYS A 136 7.59 -3.35 -17.96
C LYS A 136 8.98 -3.55 -17.36
N PRO A 137 9.64 -4.70 -17.61
CA PRO A 137 10.97 -5.00 -17.07
C PRO A 137 12.08 -4.06 -17.57
N ARG A 138 11.81 -3.27 -18.62
CA ARG A 138 12.68 -2.23 -19.18
C ARG A 138 11.92 -0.90 -19.25
N PRO A 139 11.68 -0.22 -18.11
CA PRO A 139 10.94 1.02 -18.11
C PRO A 139 11.74 2.14 -18.76
N ARG A 140 11.03 3.05 -19.43
CA ARG A 140 11.58 4.31 -19.96
C ARG A 140 11.25 5.45 -18.99
N GLU A 141 11.88 6.62 -19.17
CA GLU A 141 11.59 7.81 -18.35
C GLU A 141 10.10 8.20 -18.33
N GLU A 142 9.42 8.10 -19.45
CA GLU A 142 7.98 8.34 -19.56
C GLU A 142 7.13 7.40 -18.67
N ASP A 143 7.57 6.13 -18.51
CA ASP A 143 6.90 5.15 -17.65
C ASP A 143 7.09 5.51 -16.16
N LEU A 144 8.25 6.08 -15.80
CA LEU A 144 8.57 6.51 -14.45
C LEU A 144 7.79 7.77 -14.05
N ALA A 145 7.50 8.66 -15.02
CA ALA A 145 6.69 9.84 -14.78
C ALA A 145 5.23 9.50 -14.41
N GLY A 146 4.75 8.33 -14.87
CA GLY A 146 3.39 7.83 -14.63
C GLY A 146 3.21 7.05 -13.33
N ILE A 147 4.23 6.95 -12.45
CA ILE A 147 4.10 6.22 -11.19
C ILE A 147 3.06 6.90 -10.28
N ALA A 148 2.01 6.16 -9.95
CA ALA A 148 0.90 6.63 -9.15
C ALA A 148 1.26 6.72 -7.65
N ALA A 149 2.23 7.57 -7.29
CA ALA A 149 2.60 7.84 -5.90
C ALA A 149 3.25 9.22 -5.74
N LEU A 150 2.81 10.00 -4.75
CA LEU A 150 3.27 11.35 -4.50
C LEU A 150 4.34 11.39 -3.39
N CYS A 151 5.43 12.14 -3.62
CA CYS A 151 6.45 12.44 -2.63
C CYS A 151 6.52 13.94 -2.37
N ARG A 152 6.08 14.39 -1.17
CA ARG A 152 6.13 15.83 -0.82
C ARG A 152 7.55 16.33 -0.54
N CYS A 153 8.46 15.44 -0.17
CA CYS A 153 9.88 15.77 0.02
C CYS A 153 10.65 15.95 -1.30
N GLY A 154 10.07 15.60 -2.44
CA GLY A 154 10.69 15.78 -3.74
C GLY A 154 11.79 14.79 -4.09
N SER A 155 11.82 13.58 -3.48
CA SER A 155 12.86 12.56 -3.75
C SER A 155 12.79 11.94 -5.16
N TYR A 156 11.99 12.47 -6.07
CA TYR A 156 11.75 11.88 -7.40
C TYR A 156 13.02 11.53 -8.20
N PRO A 157 14.09 12.36 -8.23
CA PRO A 157 15.30 11.98 -8.96
C PRO A 157 15.96 10.71 -8.40
N ARG A 158 15.96 10.54 -7.07
CA ARG A 158 16.51 9.35 -6.40
C ARG A 158 15.59 8.14 -6.62
N ILE A 159 14.26 8.31 -6.52
CA ILE A 159 13.26 7.27 -6.80
C ILE A 159 13.45 6.72 -8.22
N ARG A 160 13.61 7.57 -9.22
CA ARG A 160 13.84 7.17 -10.61
C ARG A 160 15.12 6.34 -10.77
N ARG A 161 16.23 6.78 -10.19
CA ARG A 161 17.49 6.02 -10.22
C ARG A 161 17.34 4.66 -9.56
N ALA A 162 16.69 4.59 -8.40
CA ALA A 162 16.46 3.34 -7.68
C ALA A 162 15.61 2.35 -8.51
N ILE A 163 14.57 2.83 -9.19
CA ILE A 163 13.75 1.98 -10.06
C ILE A 163 14.56 1.44 -11.23
N LEU A 164 15.35 2.28 -11.90
CA LEU A 164 16.18 1.86 -13.03
C LEU A 164 17.26 0.86 -12.60
N ARG A 165 17.87 1.06 -11.42
CA ARG A 165 18.81 0.14 -10.80
C ARG A 165 18.15 -1.22 -10.54
N ALA A 166 17.03 -1.24 -9.83
CA ALA A 166 16.27 -2.46 -9.54
C ALA A 166 15.85 -3.19 -10.82
N ALA A 167 15.42 -2.46 -11.86
CA ALA A 167 15.08 -3.03 -13.14
C ALA A 167 16.27 -3.75 -13.82
N LYS A 168 17.50 -3.26 -13.61
CA LYS A 168 18.71 -3.94 -14.10
C LYS A 168 18.95 -5.23 -13.32
N THR A 169 18.95 -5.17 -11.99
CA THR A 169 19.16 -6.35 -11.13
C THR A 169 18.17 -7.46 -11.45
N LEU A 170 16.86 -7.15 -11.48
CA LEU A 170 15.81 -8.14 -11.80
C LEU A 170 15.99 -8.82 -13.15
N ARG A 171 16.57 -8.15 -14.15
CA ARG A 171 16.85 -8.77 -15.45
C ARG A 171 18.09 -9.65 -15.43
N ASP A 172 19.09 -9.26 -14.63
CA ASP A 172 20.35 -10.02 -14.53
C ASP A 172 20.11 -11.31 -13.73
N ASP A 173 19.26 -11.28 -12.71
CA ASP A 173 18.84 -12.45 -11.92
C ASP A 173 17.94 -13.42 -12.70
N ALA A 174 17.25 -12.95 -13.74
CA ALA A 174 16.38 -13.78 -14.59
C ALA A 174 17.10 -14.50 -15.74
N ARG A 175 18.44 -14.37 -15.85
CA ARG A 175 19.28 -15.03 -16.88
C ARG A 175 19.91 -16.28 -16.34
#